data_f4e1b76d509ea606e36647cbd9d5ec10
#
_entry.id   f4e1b76d509ea606e36647cbd9d5ec10
#
_cell.length_a   1.000
_cell.length_b   1.000
_cell.length_c   1.000
_cell.angle_alpha   90.00
_cell.angle_beta   90.00
_cell.angle_gamma   90.00
#
_symmetry.space_group_name_H-M   'P 1'
#
loop_
_entity.id
_entity.type
_entity.pdbx_description
1 polymer ?
#
loop_
_entity_poly.entity_id
_entity_poly.type
_entity_poly.pdbx_seq_one_letter_code
_entity_poly.pdbx_strand_id
1 'polypeptide(L)'
;MAFQSIWYYTDLPEKVVDLIEEDLIENFDPQMGDSKLYGDNLNKDKRNSQNAWIPTTHWVGGFIWHYIERANRENFLYDLRNIDGESMQYTRYSEGQFYNWHNDAGLATQYKPVSAGNREQGLANDFVNENIEMVRKLSFALQLSDPDDYEGGNVQLLDESGSNYFAPRKRGTMILFDSRTQHRVLKVTKGVRKSIVGWTVGPRWKWGKLWQQE
;
A
#
# COMPACT_ATOMS: atom_id res chain seq x y z
N MET A 1 -0.04 19.42 15.68
CA MET A 1 -0.74 18.14 15.95
C MET A 1 0.30 17.09 16.25
N ALA A 2 0.02 16.12 17.11
CA ALA A 2 0.94 15.00 17.33
C ALA A 2 0.93 14.11 16.07
N PHE A 3 2.08 13.55 15.72
CA PHE A 3 2.23 12.56 14.66
C PHE A 3 1.34 11.34 14.94
N GLN A 4 0.69 10.83 13.90
CA GLN A 4 -0.08 9.58 13.98
C GLN A 4 0.49 8.58 12.97
N SER A 5 0.74 7.35 13.40
CA SER A 5 1.26 6.30 12.53
C SER A 5 0.20 5.73 11.58
N ILE A 6 -1.08 6.01 11.85
CA ILE A 6 -2.24 5.59 11.06
C ILE A 6 -3.08 6.82 10.72
N TRP A 7 -3.44 6.96 9.44
CA TRP A 7 -4.25 8.05 8.91
C TRP A 7 -5.28 7.52 7.91
N TYR A 8 -6.46 8.11 7.81
CA TYR A 8 -7.46 7.63 6.85
C TYR A 8 -8.43 8.72 6.41
N TYR A 9 -8.99 8.50 5.23
CA TYR A 9 -10.09 9.26 4.65
C TYR A 9 -11.26 8.32 4.37
N THR A 10 -12.49 8.74 4.71
CA THR A 10 -13.72 7.95 4.52
C THR A 10 -14.74 8.67 3.63
N ASP A 11 -14.32 9.72 2.98
CA ASP A 11 -15.15 10.66 2.23
C ASP A 11 -14.95 10.57 0.72
N LEU A 12 -14.33 9.49 0.22
CA LEU A 12 -14.21 9.28 -1.20
C LEU A 12 -15.61 9.14 -1.83
N PRO A 13 -15.88 9.87 -2.95
CA PRO A 13 -17.18 9.77 -3.61
C PRO A 13 -17.46 8.36 -4.12
N GLU A 14 -18.63 7.81 -3.81
CA GLU A 14 -19.01 6.44 -4.20
C GLU A 14 -18.87 6.23 -5.71
N LYS A 15 -19.32 7.17 -6.54
CA LYS A 15 -19.17 7.08 -8.00
C LYS A 15 -17.72 6.92 -8.48
N VAL A 16 -16.76 7.48 -7.76
CA VAL A 16 -15.34 7.30 -8.10
C VAL A 16 -14.89 5.89 -7.73
N VAL A 17 -15.36 5.37 -6.60
CA VAL A 17 -15.06 3.99 -6.19
C VAL A 17 -15.72 3.00 -7.15
N ASP A 18 -16.95 3.27 -7.64
CA ASP A 18 -17.62 2.46 -8.66
C ASP A 18 -16.79 2.39 -9.94
N LEU A 19 -16.36 3.55 -10.46
CA LEU A 19 -15.52 3.60 -11.68
C LEU A 19 -14.20 2.85 -11.51
N ILE A 20 -13.57 2.97 -10.33
CA ILE A 20 -12.35 2.21 -10.02
C ILE A 20 -12.65 0.72 -10.05
N GLU A 21 -13.70 0.28 -9.36
CA GLU A 21 -14.03 -1.14 -9.25
C GLU A 21 -14.42 -1.74 -10.61
N GLU A 22 -15.24 -1.06 -11.40
CA GLU A 22 -15.62 -1.47 -12.76
C GLU A 22 -14.39 -1.68 -13.65
N ASP A 23 -13.47 -0.71 -13.66
CA ASP A 23 -12.24 -0.77 -14.44
C ASP A 23 -11.33 -1.93 -13.98
N LEU A 24 -11.22 -2.15 -12.65
CA LEU A 24 -10.42 -3.25 -12.13
C LEU A 24 -11.01 -4.62 -12.45
N ILE A 25 -12.33 -4.77 -12.42
CA ILE A 25 -13.00 -6.01 -12.79
C ILE A 25 -12.75 -6.31 -14.28
N GLU A 26 -12.89 -5.32 -15.15
CA GLU A 26 -12.70 -5.49 -16.58
C GLU A 26 -11.25 -5.83 -16.94
N ASN A 27 -10.29 -5.09 -16.39
CA ASN A 27 -8.91 -5.11 -16.88
C ASN A 27 -7.96 -5.97 -16.03
N PHE A 28 -8.27 -6.22 -14.76
CA PHE A 28 -7.33 -6.86 -13.83
C PHE A 28 -7.86 -8.15 -13.18
N ASP A 29 -9.16 -8.36 -13.04
CA ASP A 29 -9.71 -9.64 -12.55
C ASP A 29 -9.22 -10.84 -13.39
N PRO A 30 -9.15 -10.76 -14.74
CA PRO A 30 -8.61 -11.85 -15.54
C PRO A 30 -7.13 -12.18 -15.27
N GLN A 31 -6.39 -11.25 -14.65
CA GLN A 31 -4.97 -11.39 -14.34
C GLN A 31 -4.72 -11.85 -12.89
N MET A 32 -5.78 -12.11 -12.11
CA MET A 32 -5.67 -12.53 -10.71
C MET A 32 -4.93 -13.84 -10.57
N GLY A 33 -3.94 -13.86 -9.68
CA GLY A 33 -3.17 -15.04 -9.31
C GLY A 33 -2.93 -15.10 -7.81
N ASP A 34 -2.44 -16.25 -7.33
CA ASP A 34 -2.07 -16.42 -5.92
C ASP A 34 -1.02 -15.38 -5.50
N SER A 35 -1.29 -14.68 -4.42
CA SER A 35 -0.37 -13.66 -3.90
C SER A 35 0.90 -14.31 -3.34
N LYS A 36 2.04 -13.80 -3.74
CA LYS A 36 3.35 -14.25 -3.28
C LYS A 36 3.92 -13.32 -2.21
N LEU A 37 4.81 -13.85 -1.40
CA LEU A 37 5.68 -13.08 -0.51
C LEU A 37 6.92 -12.62 -1.28
N TYR A 38 7.77 -11.85 -0.60
CA TYR A 38 9.04 -11.40 -1.18
C TYR A 38 9.87 -12.57 -1.73
N GLY A 39 10.51 -12.35 -2.88
CA GLY A 39 11.33 -13.36 -3.55
C GLY A 39 10.53 -14.47 -4.23
N ASP A 40 9.31 -14.18 -4.69
CA ASP A 40 8.41 -15.15 -5.36
C ASP A 40 7.99 -16.36 -4.50
N ASN A 41 8.13 -16.24 -3.18
CA ASN A 41 7.80 -17.31 -2.25
C ASN A 41 6.29 -17.39 -2.01
N LEU A 42 5.71 -18.54 -2.34
CA LEU A 42 4.31 -18.83 -2.03
C LEU A 42 4.24 -19.54 -0.66
N ASN A 43 3.71 -18.82 0.35
CA ASN A 43 3.48 -19.36 1.68
C ASN A 43 2.05 -19.05 2.13
N LYS A 44 1.15 -20.02 1.88
CA LYS A 44 -0.29 -19.88 2.19
C LYS A 44 -0.60 -19.89 3.68
N ASP A 45 0.32 -20.33 4.54
CA ASP A 45 0.16 -20.26 6.01
C ASP A 45 0.43 -18.85 6.53
N LYS A 46 1.21 -18.06 5.80
CA LYS A 46 1.47 -16.65 6.12
C LYS A 46 0.53 -15.70 5.40
N ARG A 47 0.33 -15.89 4.10
CA ARG A 47 -0.56 -15.12 3.25
C ARG A 47 -1.34 -16.04 2.32
N ASN A 48 -2.65 -15.99 2.41
CA ASN A 48 -3.56 -16.63 1.47
C ASN A 48 -4.49 -15.55 0.90
N SER A 49 -4.26 -15.16 -0.33
CA SER A 49 -5.01 -14.14 -1.07
C SER A 49 -4.69 -14.23 -2.56
N GLN A 50 -5.41 -13.49 -3.37
CA GLN A 50 -5.11 -13.32 -4.79
C GLN A 50 -4.84 -11.84 -5.09
N ASN A 51 -4.02 -11.57 -6.07
CA ASN A 51 -3.82 -10.20 -6.56
C ASN A 51 -3.48 -10.14 -8.05
N ALA A 52 -3.75 -8.99 -8.64
CA ALA A 52 -3.23 -8.53 -9.92
C ALA A 52 -2.44 -7.23 -9.70
N TRP A 53 -1.54 -6.90 -10.61
CA TRP A 53 -0.71 -5.70 -10.52
C TRP A 53 -1.24 -4.60 -11.41
N ILE A 54 -1.52 -3.43 -10.83
CA ILE A 54 -1.95 -2.22 -11.51
C ILE A 54 -0.72 -1.31 -11.68
N PRO A 55 -0.29 -0.99 -12.90
CA PRO A 55 0.82 -0.05 -13.09
C PRO A 55 0.42 1.36 -12.65
N THR A 56 1.35 2.14 -12.13
CA THR A 56 1.08 3.53 -11.69
C THR A 56 0.78 4.47 -12.85
N THR A 57 1.09 4.07 -14.09
CA THR A 57 0.67 4.77 -15.31
C THR A 57 -0.83 4.65 -15.59
N HIS A 58 -1.51 3.71 -14.93
CA HIS A 58 -2.97 3.63 -14.95
C HIS A 58 -3.57 4.83 -14.18
N TRP A 59 -4.70 5.36 -14.64
CA TRP A 59 -5.32 6.56 -14.04
C TRP A 59 -5.58 6.47 -12.54
N VAL A 60 -5.89 5.26 -12.03
CA VAL A 60 -6.08 4.99 -10.60
C VAL A 60 -4.82 5.32 -9.79
N GLY A 61 -3.63 5.16 -10.37
CA GLY A 61 -2.38 5.51 -9.72
C GLY A 61 -2.29 6.99 -9.36
N GLY A 62 -2.68 7.87 -10.28
CA GLY A 62 -2.72 9.32 -10.03
C GLY A 62 -3.75 9.71 -8.97
N PHE A 63 -4.91 9.05 -8.98
CA PHE A 63 -5.94 9.26 -7.97
C PHE A 63 -5.45 8.86 -6.56
N ILE A 64 -4.86 7.69 -6.42
CA ILE A 64 -4.30 7.21 -5.15
C ILE A 64 -3.14 8.11 -4.70
N TRP A 65 -2.26 8.52 -5.62
CA TRP A 65 -1.14 9.40 -5.31
C TRP A 65 -1.60 10.75 -4.74
N HIS A 66 -2.71 11.29 -5.23
CA HIS A 66 -3.30 12.51 -4.67
C HIS A 66 -3.60 12.37 -3.15
N TYR A 67 -4.19 11.25 -2.72
CA TYR A 67 -4.48 11.02 -1.29
C TYR A 67 -3.21 10.73 -0.48
N ILE A 68 -2.23 10.07 -1.08
CA ILE A 68 -0.92 9.87 -0.45
C ILE A 68 -0.25 11.22 -0.17
N GLU A 69 -0.17 12.10 -1.16
CA GLU A 69 0.41 13.43 -1.04
C GLU A 69 -0.35 14.30 -0.01
N ARG A 70 -1.68 14.21 -0.02
CA ARG A 70 -2.53 14.89 0.95
C ARG A 70 -2.20 14.43 2.37
N ALA A 71 -2.21 13.13 2.63
CA ALA A 71 -1.90 12.55 3.94
C ALA A 71 -0.47 12.86 4.38
N ASN A 72 0.47 12.81 3.45
CA ASN A 72 1.86 13.15 3.74
C ASN A 72 2.01 14.59 4.20
N ARG A 73 1.34 15.53 3.53
CA ARG A 73 1.37 16.95 3.88
C ARG A 73 0.62 17.25 5.20
N GLU A 74 -0.48 16.53 5.47
CA GLU A 74 -1.30 16.73 6.67
C GLU A 74 -0.72 16.09 7.93
N ASN A 75 0.01 14.98 7.79
CA ASN A 75 0.44 14.18 8.94
C ASN A 75 1.88 13.68 8.89
N PHE A 76 2.29 12.99 7.81
CA PHE A 76 3.55 12.20 7.86
C PHE A 76 4.81 13.03 7.62
N LEU A 77 4.78 13.99 6.72
CA LEU A 77 5.91 14.86 6.33
C LEU A 77 7.16 14.06 5.92
N TYR A 78 6.97 12.91 5.26
CA TYR A 78 8.06 12.07 4.80
C TYR A 78 8.59 12.53 3.44
N ASP A 79 9.88 12.28 3.19
CA ASP A 79 10.46 12.42 1.85
C ASP A 79 10.00 11.20 1.01
N LEU A 80 8.93 11.41 0.25
CA LEU A 80 8.35 10.42 -0.65
C LEU A 80 8.83 10.67 -2.07
N ARG A 81 9.05 9.61 -2.82
CA ARG A 81 9.49 9.70 -4.22
C ARG A 81 8.46 9.14 -5.19
N ASN A 82 8.02 7.91 -4.97
CA ASN A 82 7.08 7.24 -5.85
C ASN A 82 6.42 6.05 -5.13
N ILE A 83 5.52 5.36 -5.83
CA ILE A 83 5.00 4.05 -5.43
C ILE A 83 6.03 2.98 -5.75
N ASP A 84 6.26 2.05 -4.81
CA ASP A 84 7.24 0.98 -4.91
C ASP A 84 6.98 0.07 -6.14
N GLY A 85 8.03 -0.14 -6.94
CA GLY A 85 7.94 -0.95 -8.17
C GLY A 85 7.03 -0.35 -9.25
N GLU A 86 6.62 0.93 -9.13
CA GLU A 86 5.68 1.60 -10.03
C GLU A 86 4.38 0.80 -10.25
N SER A 87 3.93 0.08 -9.22
CA SER A 87 2.73 -0.74 -9.29
C SER A 87 2.04 -0.88 -7.95
N MET A 88 0.73 -1.15 -8.00
CA MET A 88 -0.13 -1.39 -6.86
C MET A 88 -0.76 -2.78 -6.98
N GLN A 89 -1.14 -3.38 -5.87
CA GLN A 89 -1.85 -4.66 -5.86
C GLN A 89 -3.35 -4.44 -5.77
N TYR A 90 -4.10 -4.83 -6.80
CA TYR A 90 -5.51 -5.13 -6.65
C TYR A 90 -5.63 -6.49 -5.98
N THR A 91 -6.07 -6.53 -4.74
CA THR A 91 -6.03 -7.72 -3.88
C THR A 91 -7.44 -8.19 -3.56
N ARG A 92 -7.64 -9.51 -3.61
CA ARG A 92 -8.89 -10.18 -3.27
C ARG A 92 -8.66 -11.23 -2.19
N TYR A 93 -9.53 -11.21 -1.17
CA TYR A 93 -9.60 -12.21 -0.12
C TYR A 93 -10.98 -12.87 -0.16
N SER A 94 -11.04 -14.14 -0.54
CA SER A 94 -12.23 -14.98 -0.49
C SER A 94 -12.35 -15.67 0.86
N GLU A 95 -13.43 -16.41 1.09
CA GLU A 95 -13.64 -17.17 2.31
C GLU A 95 -12.45 -18.05 2.66
N GLY A 96 -12.04 -18.03 3.93
CA GLY A 96 -10.86 -18.73 4.45
C GLY A 96 -9.54 -18.01 4.24
N GLN A 97 -9.49 -16.95 3.44
CA GLN A 97 -8.28 -16.23 3.10
C GLN A 97 -7.93 -15.14 4.13
N PHE A 98 -6.64 -14.83 4.27
CA PHE A 98 -6.09 -13.94 5.30
C PHE A 98 -4.67 -13.50 4.97
N TYR A 99 -4.13 -12.57 5.76
CA TYR A 99 -2.70 -12.25 5.81
C TYR A 99 -2.28 -12.02 7.25
N ASN A 100 -1.39 -12.85 7.77
CA ASN A 100 -0.91 -12.80 9.15
C ASN A 100 -0.09 -11.55 9.46
N TRP A 101 0.21 -11.32 10.74
CA TRP A 101 1.01 -10.21 11.22
C TRP A 101 2.33 -10.04 10.45
N HIS A 102 2.56 -8.84 9.95
CA HIS A 102 3.76 -8.43 9.23
C HIS A 102 3.90 -6.91 9.29
N ASN A 103 5.06 -6.42 8.89
CA ASN A 103 5.27 -5.03 8.50
C ASN A 103 5.78 -5.00 7.06
N ASP A 104 5.71 -3.83 6.45
CA ASP A 104 6.09 -3.64 5.05
C ASP A 104 7.49 -3.04 4.89
N ALA A 105 8.07 -2.52 5.99
CA ALA A 105 9.36 -1.83 5.97
C ALA A 105 10.59 -2.76 6.01
N GLY A 106 10.40 -4.06 6.22
CA GLY A 106 11.47 -5.04 6.44
C GLY A 106 12.38 -5.29 5.23
N LEU A 107 12.16 -4.62 4.12
CA LEU A 107 12.91 -4.80 2.88
C LEU A 107 13.43 -3.45 2.43
N ALA A 108 14.71 -3.22 2.67
CA ALA A 108 15.44 -2.21 1.93
C ALA A 108 15.44 -2.63 0.46
N THR A 109 14.46 -2.23 -0.30
CA THR A 109 14.42 -2.42 -1.74
C THR A 109 15.29 -1.35 -2.37
N GLN A 110 16.26 -1.74 -3.17
CA GLN A 110 16.82 -0.82 -4.14
C GLN A 110 15.71 -0.51 -5.13
N TYR A 111 15.12 0.65 -5.00
CA TYR A 111 14.12 1.10 -5.95
C TYR A 111 14.79 1.34 -7.30
N LYS A 112 14.35 0.59 -8.30
CA LYS A 112 14.67 0.84 -9.70
C LYS A 112 13.34 1.11 -10.40
N PRO A 113 13.02 2.36 -10.79
CA PRO A 113 11.87 2.63 -11.61
C PRO A 113 11.89 1.77 -12.87
N VAL A 114 10.74 1.28 -13.32
CA VAL A 114 10.62 0.51 -14.57
C VAL A 114 11.21 1.31 -15.73
N SER A 115 11.02 2.64 -15.73
CA SER A 115 11.62 3.58 -16.68
C SER A 115 13.16 3.62 -16.64
N ALA A 116 13.79 3.19 -15.55
CA ALA A 116 15.24 3.14 -15.45
C ALA A 116 15.88 2.06 -16.35
N GLY A 117 15.11 1.09 -16.83
CA GLY A 117 15.54 0.13 -17.84
C GLY A 117 15.84 0.75 -19.20
N ASN A 118 15.34 1.95 -19.47
CA ASN A 118 15.53 2.68 -20.74
C ASN A 118 16.65 3.73 -20.67
N ARG A 119 17.64 3.54 -19.78
CA ARG A 119 18.78 4.45 -19.63
C ARG A 119 19.55 4.73 -20.92
N GLU A 120 19.50 3.83 -21.89
CA GLU A 120 20.13 4.01 -23.20
C GLU A 120 19.55 5.19 -24.01
N GLN A 121 18.38 5.70 -23.62
CA GLN A 121 17.70 6.80 -24.30
C GLN A 121 17.98 8.20 -23.70
N GLY A 122 18.93 8.32 -22.77
CA GLY A 122 19.35 9.62 -22.24
C GLY A 122 18.33 10.35 -21.36
N LEU A 123 17.27 9.70 -20.98
CA LEU A 123 16.37 10.16 -19.94
C LEU A 123 17.04 9.85 -18.57
N ALA A 124 17.96 10.73 -18.19
CA ALA A 124 18.48 10.75 -16.83
C ALA A 124 17.29 11.04 -15.90
N ASN A 125 16.71 9.99 -15.34
CA ASN A 125 15.90 10.15 -14.17
C ASN A 125 16.84 10.53 -13.03
N ASP A 126 16.91 11.81 -12.70
CA ASP A 126 17.65 12.35 -11.55
C ASP A 126 17.25 11.69 -10.22
N PHE A 127 16.19 10.88 -10.22
CA PHE A 127 15.68 10.13 -9.09
C PHE A 127 16.43 8.82 -8.83
N VAL A 128 17.21 8.33 -9.78
CA VAL A 128 17.97 7.09 -9.64
C VAL A 128 19.45 7.42 -9.48
N ASN A 129 19.80 7.95 -8.35
CA ASN A 129 21.16 7.82 -7.89
C ASN A 129 21.33 6.37 -7.42
N GLU A 130 22.18 5.60 -8.11
CA GLU A 130 22.43 4.17 -7.81
C GLU A 130 22.93 3.94 -6.38
N ASN A 131 23.40 4.97 -5.71
CA ASN A 131 23.91 4.97 -4.34
C ASN A 131 22.85 5.34 -3.30
N ILE A 132 21.62 5.73 -3.70
CA ILE A 132 20.56 6.04 -2.74
C ILE A 132 19.71 4.77 -2.52
N GLU A 133 19.84 4.21 -1.33
CA GLU A 133 18.93 3.14 -0.91
C GLU A 133 17.57 3.72 -0.57
N MET A 134 16.57 3.25 -1.29
CA MET A 134 15.17 3.56 -1.03
C MET A 134 14.57 2.53 -0.09
N VAL A 135 13.70 2.98 0.80
CA VAL A 135 12.94 2.14 1.72
C VAL A 135 11.46 2.48 1.62
N ARG A 136 10.61 1.52 1.91
CA ARG A 136 9.17 1.77 2.03
C ARG A 136 8.90 2.72 3.19
N LYS A 137 8.10 3.75 2.95
CA LYS A 137 7.75 4.82 3.89
C LYS A 137 6.34 4.71 4.39
N LEU A 138 5.38 4.71 3.47
CA LEU A 138 3.96 4.55 3.76
C LEU A 138 3.41 3.33 3.04
N SER A 139 2.61 2.58 3.75
CA SER A 139 1.70 1.60 3.20
C SER A 139 0.32 2.23 3.05
N PHE A 140 -0.41 1.85 2.03
CA PHE A 140 -1.77 2.32 1.83
C PHE A 140 -2.71 1.18 1.43
N ALA A 141 -3.98 1.36 1.73
CA ALA A 141 -5.06 0.48 1.31
C ALA A 141 -6.32 1.29 0.99
N LEU A 142 -6.89 1.08 -0.19
CA LEU A 142 -8.22 1.57 -0.58
C LEU A 142 -9.22 0.42 -0.48
N GLN A 143 -10.25 0.56 0.35
CA GLN A 143 -11.32 -0.43 0.51
C GLN A 143 -12.30 -0.32 -0.65
N LEU A 144 -12.51 -1.43 -1.38
CA LEU A 144 -13.41 -1.48 -2.54
C LEU A 144 -14.73 -2.20 -2.22
N SER A 145 -14.71 -3.22 -1.35
CA SER A 145 -15.93 -3.96 -1.00
C SER A 145 -16.80 -3.19 -0.02
N ASP A 146 -18.12 -3.31 -0.18
CA ASP A 146 -19.06 -2.90 0.85
C ASP A 146 -18.86 -3.78 2.10
N PRO A 147 -18.87 -3.20 3.32
CA PRO A 147 -18.73 -3.97 4.56
C PRO A 147 -19.82 -5.02 4.78
N ASP A 148 -20.97 -4.87 4.12
CA ASP A 148 -22.10 -5.80 4.21
C ASP A 148 -21.95 -7.02 3.26
N ASP A 149 -21.06 -6.94 2.28
CA ASP A 149 -20.79 -8.02 1.30
C ASP A 149 -19.88 -9.12 1.85
N TYR A 150 -19.27 -8.93 3.02
CA TYR A 150 -18.32 -9.90 3.59
C TYR A 150 -18.28 -9.86 5.11
N GLU A 151 -17.97 -11.02 5.71
CA GLU A 151 -17.73 -11.16 7.15
C GLU A 151 -16.24 -11.47 7.43
N GLY A 152 -15.73 -11.00 8.58
CA GLY A 152 -14.29 -11.09 8.86
C GLY A 152 -13.48 -10.09 8.02
N GLY A 153 -12.27 -10.47 7.62
CA GLY A 153 -11.42 -9.68 6.72
C GLY A 153 -11.01 -8.30 7.24
N ASN A 154 -11.17 -8.01 8.53
CA ASN A 154 -10.81 -6.71 9.10
C ASN A 154 -9.30 -6.47 8.97
N VAL A 155 -8.92 -5.26 8.58
CA VAL A 155 -7.55 -4.78 8.66
C VAL A 155 -7.28 -4.36 10.09
N GLN A 156 -6.34 -5.02 10.73
CA GLN A 156 -5.91 -4.76 12.09
C GLN A 156 -4.47 -4.27 12.09
N LEU A 157 -4.22 -3.20 12.82
CA LEU A 157 -2.90 -2.57 12.95
C LEU A 157 -2.54 -2.47 14.43
N LEU A 158 -1.26 -2.29 14.74
CA LEU A 158 -0.82 -1.83 16.06
C LEU A 158 -0.57 -0.33 16.00
N ASP A 159 -1.20 0.44 16.89
CA ASP A 159 -0.94 1.87 17.02
C ASP A 159 0.42 2.14 17.73
N GLU A 160 0.73 3.41 17.95
CA GLU A 160 1.98 3.83 18.60
C GLU A 160 2.13 3.31 20.04
N SER A 161 1.01 3.00 20.70
CA SER A 161 1.01 2.41 22.05
C SER A 161 1.18 0.89 22.03
N GLY A 162 1.16 0.26 20.85
CA GLY A 162 1.12 -1.18 20.70
C GLY A 162 -0.28 -1.79 20.88
N SER A 163 -1.31 -0.94 20.97
CA SER A 163 -2.70 -1.39 21.07
C SER A 163 -3.28 -1.75 19.70
N ASN A 164 -4.24 -2.67 19.71
CA ASN A 164 -4.92 -3.08 18.49
C ASN A 164 -5.85 -1.98 17.99
N TYR A 165 -5.66 -1.58 16.73
CA TYR A 165 -6.51 -0.66 15.99
C TYR A 165 -7.15 -1.39 14.82
N PHE A 166 -8.46 -1.21 14.62
CA PHE A 166 -9.18 -1.73 13.46
C PHE A 166 -9.47 -0.59 12.48
N ALA A 167 -8.96 -0.74 11.27
CA ALA A 167 -9.24 0.23 10.23
C ALA A 167 -10.72 0.29 9.86
N PRO A 168 -11.26 1.48 9.50
CA PRO A 168 -12.63 1.60 9.06
C PRO A 168 -12.92 0.69 7.86
N ARG A 169 -14.08 0.02 7.87
CA ARG A 169 -14.49 -0.91 6.82
C ARG A 169 -15.27 -0.26 5.68
N LYS A 170 -15.73 0.98 5.85
CA LYS A 170 -16.55 1.67 4.86
C LYS A 170 -15.89 1.62 3.48
N ARG A 171 -16.67 1.27 2.46
CA ARG A 171 -16.25 1.29 1.06
C ARG A 171 -15.74 2.68 0.69
N GLY A 172 -14.66 2.77 -0.06
CA GLY A 172 -13.99 4.02 -0.40
C GLY A 172 -13.10 4.58 0.73
N THR A 173 -12.90 3.86 1.84
CA THR A 173 -11.91 4.29 2.83
C THR A 173 -10.50 4.12 2.29
N MET A 174 -9.76 5.22 2.25
CA MET A 174 -8.34 5.24 1.97
C MET A 174 -7.57 5.27 3.29
N ILE A 175 -6.85 4.20 3.60
CA ILE A 175 -6.05 4.03 4.81
C ILE A 175 -4.59 4.18 4.44
N LEU A 176 -3.84 4.96 5.24
CA LEU A 176 -2.40 5.15 5.10
C LEU A 176 -1.75 4.93 6.47
N PHE A 177 -0.60 4.30 6.48
CA PHE A 177 0.13 4.07 7.73
C PHE A 177 1.63 3.95 7.46
N ASP A 178 2.43 4.23 8.49
CA ASP A 178 3.88 4.01 8.41
C ASP A 178 4.16 2.54 8.08
N SER A 179 5.00 2.29 7.06
CA SER A 179 5.30 0.92 6.62
C SER A 179 5.95 0.03 7.69
N ARG A 180 6.43 0.61 8.79
CA ARG A 180 6.94 -0.12 9.96
C ARG A 180 5.85 -0.62 10.89
N THR A 181 4.62 -0.12 10.72
CA THR A 181 3.46 -0.53 11.53
C THR A 181 3.14 -2.01 11.32
N GLN A 182 3.06 -2.76 12.41
CA GLN A 182 2.60 -4.14 12.35
C GLN A 182 1.12 -4.18 12.01
N HIS A 183 0.77 -5.00 11.03
CA HIS A 183 -0.61 -5.12 10.58
C HIS A 183 -0.92 -6.51 10.03
N ARG A 184 -2.21 -6.80 9.93
CA ARG A 184 -2.73 -8.04 9.34
C ARG A 184 -4.10 -7.85 8.71
N VAL A 185 -4.50 -8.79 7.86
CA VAL A 185 -5.88 -8.98 7.42
C VAL A 185 -6.42 -10.24 8.08
N LEU A 186 -7.44 -10.08 8.91
CA LEU A 186 -8.11 -11.20 9.55
C LEU A 186 -8.77 -12.10 8.49
N LYS A 187 -9.00 -13.37 8.84
CA LYS A 187 -9.64 -14.32 7.95
C LYS A 187 -11.02 -13.80 7.53
N VAL A 188 -11.28 -13.82 6.22
CA VAL A 188 -12.64 -13.66 5.69
C VAL A 188 -13.40 -14.93 5.98
N THR A 189 -14.54 -14.82 6.65
CA THR A 189 -15.37 -15.96 7.05
C THR A 189 -16.54 -16.19 6.12
N LYS A 190 -16.90 -15.16 5.32
CA LYS A 190 -17.95 -15.23 4.30
C LYS A 190 -17.75 -14.11 3.27
N GLY A 191 -18.11 -14.36 2.02
CA GLY A 191 -18.06 -13.36 0.96
C GLY A 191 -16.65 -13.08 0.46
N VAL A 192 -16.46 -11.89 -0.13
CA VAL A 192 -15.21 -11.49 -0.78
C VAL A 192 -14.84 -10.06 -0.40
N ARG A 193 -13.63 -9.87 0.13
CA ARG A 193 -13.07 -8.54 0.37
C ARG A 193 -12.09 -8.16 -0.74
N LYS A 194 -12.28 -6.99 -1.34
CA LYS A 194 -11.41 -6.41 -2.37
C LYS A 194 -10.78 -5.10 -1.87
N SER A 195 -9.55 -4.85 -2.26
CA SER A 195 -8.83 -3.60 -1.95
C SER A 195 -7.70 -3.36 -2.94
N ILE A 196 -7.31 -2.09 -3.10
CA ILE A 196 -6.03 -1.76 -3.71
C ILE A 196 -5.04 -1.50 -2.58
N VAL A 197 -3.87 -2.12 -2.64
CA VAL A 197 -2.80 -1.89 -1.66
C VAL A 197 -1.48 -1.60 -2.37
N GLY A 198 -0.60 -0.88 -1.69
CA GLY A 198 0.72 -0.57 -2.19
C GLY A 198 1.56 0.18 -1.17
N TRP A 199 2.73 0.59 -1.61
CA TRP A 199 3.75 1.17 -0.76
C TRP A 199 4.39 2.36 -1.45
N THR A 200 4.68 3.40 -0.71
CA THR A 200 5.53 4.48 -1.20
C THR A 200 6.98 4.25 -0.79
N VAL A 201 7.90 4.75 -1.58
CA VAL A 201 9.32 4.71 -1.28
C VAL A 201 9.91 6.10 -1.13
N GLY A 202 10.98 6.17 -0.37
CA GLY A 202 11.80 7.36 -0.20
C GLY A 202 13.18 6.99 0.34
N PRO A 203 14.11 7.96 0.46
CA PRO A 203 15.42 7.71 1.00
C PRO A 203 15.39 7.07 2.38
N ARG A 204 16.41 6.29 2.74
CA ARG A 204 16.52 5.72 4.09
C ARG A 204 16.22 6.75 5.17
N TRP A 205 15.67 6.28 6.30
CA TRP A 205 15.49 7.10 7.47
C TRP A 205 16.85 7.63 7.91
N LYS A 206 17.01 8.96 7.86
CA LYS A 206 18.19 9.60 8.45
C LYS A 206 17.96 9.60 9.95
N TRP A 207 18.74 8.85 10.68
CA TRP A 207 18.89 9.08 12.13
C TRP A 207 19.48 10.48 12.25
N GLY A 208 18.65 11.42 12.69
CA GLY A 208 19.05 12.81 12.76
C GLY A 208 20.31 12.97 13.61
N LYS A 209 21.30 13.64 13.08
CA LYS A 209 22.28 14.35 13.89
C LYS A 209 21.57 15.50 14.60
N LEU A 210 20.66 15.20 15.51
CA LEU A 210 19.94 16.20 16.30
C LEU A 210 20.78 16.78 17.45
N TRP A 211 22.04 16.35 17.59
CA TRP A 211 22.89 16.73 18.72
C TRP A 211 24.33 17.07 18.29
N GLN A 212 24.51 17.84 17.22
CA GLN A 212 25.75 18.53 16.97
C GLN A 212 25.40 19.99 16.64
N GLN A 213 24.96 20.73 17.65
CA GLN A 213 25.21 22.16 17.75
C GLN A 213 26.33 22.27 18.77
N GLU A 214 27.57 22.47 18.27
CA GLU A 214 28.61 23.21 18.95
C GLU A 214 28.44 24.68 18.65
#